data_68ef587ff75d6cdb2cad834988d6984b
#
_entry.id   68ef587ff75d6cdb2cad834988d6984b
#
_cell.length_a   1.000
_cell.length_b   1.000
_cell.length_c   1.000
_cell.angle_alpha   90.00
_cell.angle_beta   90.00
_cell.angle_gamma   90.00
#
_symmetry.space_group_name_H-M   'P 1'
#
loop_
_entity.id
_entity.type
_entity.pdbx_description
1 polymer ?
#
loop_
_entity_poly.entity_id
_entity_poly.type
_entity_poly.pdbx_seq_one_letter_code
_entity_poly.pdbx_strand_id
1 'polypeptide(L)'
;MALKSLSEAVSLLLKKPLVWMPGMFAAFAILFIYYMYTLFGSSVALPIGIGLLVIFPAFLAGTYGVIVGDKSSSADFRKYAAYGYFRCLIPNLVIIMLGFLLSNTLTYILLMVGLSVDVALYFSIFLVIPLVFFFYFADITAMVNNFPAFRALKDSVVKVTTGSFHITAFYLFNIALFFAASFIFSAMWSLLAVDALLPISQMTQGEILALSQNELIALFMAPEILSSGFLALAVCASIFIPIVVSYKACFFKRNLLKLEAEPKAEEQQGSFDADGRWYKYS
;
A
#
# COMPACT_ATOMS: atom_id res chain seq x y z
N MET A 1 6.18 -1.82 -20.82
CA MET A 1 5.62 -2.97 -20.10
C MET A 1 4.74 -2.50 -18.93
N ALA A 2 5.14 -1.55 -18.10
CA ALA A 2 4.34 -1.01 -16.99
C ALA A 2 2.94 -0.50 -17.42
N LEU A 3 2.85 0.30 -18.50
CA LEU A 3 1.58 0.79 -19.03
C LEU A 3 0.64 -0.35 -19.49
N LYS A 4 1.18 -1.42 -20.07
CA LYS A 4 0.37 -2.59 -20.46
C LYS A 4 -0.21 -3.31 -19.24
N SER A 5 0.54 -3.41 -18.14
CA SER A 5 0.04 -3.98 -16.88
C SER A 5 -1.04 -3.10 -16.24
N LEU A 6 -0.95 -1.78 -16.38
CA LEU A 6 -1.99 -0.85 -15.93
C LEU A 6 -3.27 -1.01 -16.76
N SER A 7 -3.16 -1.05 -18.09
CA SER A 7 -4.30 -1.28 -18.98
C SER A 7 -4.98 -2.64 -18.70
N GLU A 8 -4.18 -3.68 -18.44
CA GLU A 8 -4.68 -5.01 -18.05
C GLU A 8 -5.41 -4.95 -16.70
N ALA A 9 -4.87 -4.25 -15.71
CA ALA A 9 -5.51 -4.05 -14.40
C ALA A 9 -6.88 -3.38 -14.55
N VAL A 10 -6.96 -2.29 -15.33
CA VAL A 10 -8.24 -1.60 -15.59
C VAL A 10 -9.23 -2.52 -16.31
N SER A 11 -8.77 -3.28 -17.32
CA SER A 11 -9.62 -4.26 -18.01
C SER A 11 -10.15 -5.36 -17.07
N LEU A 12 -9.33 -5.83 -16.11
CA LEU A 12 -9.74 -6.81 -15.10
C LEU A 12 -10.78 -6.25 -14.15
N LEU A 13 -10.65 -5.00 -13.74
CA LEU A 13 -11.63 -4.30 -12.90
C LEU A 13 -13.02 -4.27 -13.57
N LEU A 14 -13.05 -4.05 -14.89
CA LEU A 14 -14.30 -4.03 -15.65
C LEU A 14 -14.91 -5.43 -15.86
N LYS A 15 -14.09 -6.49 -15.88
CA LYS A 15 -14.53 -7.86 -16.18
C LYS A 15 -14.75 -8.74 -14.97
N LYS A 16 -14.02 -8.51 -13.87
CA LYS A 16 -14.01 -9.37 -12.67
C LYS A 16 -14.42 -8.58 -11.42
N PRO A 17 -15.68 -8.63 -10.97
CA PRO A 17 -16.14 -7.84 -9.82
C PRO A 17 -15.42 -8.17 -8.51
N LEU A 18 -14.88 -9.38 -8.36
CA LEU A 18 -14.12 -9.79 -7.17
C LEU A 18 -12.83 -8.96 -6.95
N VAL A 19 -12.33 -8.36 -8.00
CA VAL A 19 -11.13 -7.50 -7.93
C VAL A 19 -11.38 -6.18 -7.20
N TRP A 20 -12.65 -5.78 -7.06
CA TRP A 20 -13.08 -4.61 -6.30
C TRP A 20 -13.11 -4.84 -4.78
N MET A 21 -13.06 -6.08 -4.32
CA MET A 21 -13.22 -6.42 -2.90
C MET A 21 -12.28 -5.68 -1.94
N PRO A 22 -10.98 -5.47 -2.23
CA PRO A 22 -10.11 -4.70 -1.34
C PRO A 22 -10.56 -3.25 -1.17
N GLY A 23 -11.02 -2.60 -2.24
CA GLY A 23 -11.51 -1.21 -2.19
C GLY A 23 -12.85 -1.10 -1.48
N MET A 24 -13.78 -2.02 -1.74
CA MET A 24 -15.07 -2.07 -1.04
C MET A 24 -14.89 -2.30 0.46
N PHE A 25 -13.99 -3.21 0.83
CA PHE A 25 -13.68 -3.44 2.24
C PHE A 25 -13.03 -2.20 2.87
N ALA A 26 -12.09 -1.54 2.18
CA ALA A 26 -11.45 -0.34 2.69
C ALA A 26 -12.47 0.81 2.88
N ALA A 27 -13.37 1.02 1.91
CA ALA A 27 -14.44 2.00 2.04
C ALA A 27 -15.35 1.70 3.22
N PHE A 28 -15.78 0.45 3.37
CA PHE A 28 -16.55 0.00 4.52
C PHE A 28 -15.79 0.26 5.83
N ALA A 29 -14.51 -0.11 5.90
CA ALA A 29 -13.69 0.07 7.09
C ALA A 29 -13.58 1.55 7.49
N ILE A 30 -13.36 2.45 6.52
CA ILE A 30 -13.26 3.90 6.74
C ILE A 30 -14.58 4.44 7.33
N LEU A 31 -15.72 4.10 6.72
CA LEU A 31 -17.02 4.57 7.19
C LEU A 31 -17.38 3.94 8.54
N PHE A 32 -17.03 2.68 8.76
CA PHE A 32 -17.28 2.00 10.02
C PHE A 32 -16.44 2.57 11.18
N ILE A 33 -15.18 2.89 10.94
CA ILE A 33 -14.31 3.58 11.91
C ILE A 33 -14.88 4.95 12.24
N TYR A 34 -15.32 5.72 11.25
CA TYR A 34 -15.96 7.01 11.46
C TYR A 34 -17.23 6.87 12.32
N TYR A 35 -18.10 5.92 11.99
CA TYR A 35 -19.32 5.64 12.75
C TYR A 35 -19.00 5.28 14.22
N MET A 36 -18.01 4.42 14.45
CA MET A 36 -17.57 4.08 15.80
C MET A 36 -16.94 5.26 16.53
N TYR A 37 -16.22 6.11 15.83
CA TYR A 37 -15.66 7.34 16.39
C TYR A 37 -16.77 8.31 16.85
N THR A 38 -17.83 8.48 16.08
CA THR A 38 -18.92 9.38 16.43
C THR A 38 -19.74 8.88 17.62
N LEU A 39 -19.88 7.55 17.79
CA LEU A 39 -20.66 6.98 18.89
C LEU A 39 -19.85 6.82 20.17
N PHE A 40 -18.60 6.40 20.08
CA PHE A 40 -17.82 5.93 21.24
C PHE A 40 -16.47 6.66 21.40
N GLY A 41 -16.14 7.58 20.51
CA GLY A 41 -14.88 8.29 20.52
C GLY A 41 -13.68 7.46 20.04
N SER A 42 -12.50 8.06 20.16
CA SER A 42 -11.24 7.48 19.68
C SER A 42 -10.83 6.19 20.41
N SER A 43 -11.21 6.05 21.68
CA SER A 43 -10.86 4.88 22.52
C SER A 43 -11.41 3.56 21.98
N VAL A 44 -12.55 3.59 21.28
CA VAL A 44 -13.16 2.41 20.65
C VAL A 44 -12.83 2.34 19.16
N ALA A 45 -12.85 3.48 18.47
CA ALA A 45 -12.60 3.53 17.03
C ALA A 45 -11.19 3.04 16.66
N LEU A 46 -10.17 3.36 17.45
CA LEU A 46 -8.78 3.00 17.17
C LEU A 46 -8.52 1.48 17.25
N PRO A 47 -8.92 0.75 18.31
CA PRO A 47 -8.78 -0.72 18.33
C PRO A 47 -9.55 -1.41 17.18
N ILE A 48 -10.74 -0.92 16.85
CA ILE A 48 -11.53 -1.44 15.73
C ILE A 48 -10.79 -1.21 14.41
N GLY A 49 -10.23 -0.01 14.21
CA GLY A 49 -9.43 0.31 13.03
C GLY A 49 -8.23 -0.63 12.88
N ILE A 50 -7.52 -0.92 13.96
CA ILE A 50 -6.42 -1.90 13.98
C ILE A 50 -6.94 -3.30 13.59
N GLY A 51 -8.07 -3.73 14.15
CA GLY A 51 -8.70 -5.01 13.80
C GLY A 51 -9.04 -5.12 12.30
N LEU A 52 -9.62 -4.06 11.73
CA LEU A 52 -9.95 -4.01 10.30
C LEU A 52 -8.69 -4.01 9.42
N LEU A 53 -7.62 -3.32 9.84
CA LEU A 53 -6.33 -3.32 9.16
C LEU A 53 -5.70 -4.73 9.16
N VAL A 54 -5.85 -5.49 10.24
CA VAL A 54 -5.38 -6.89 10.31
C VAL A 54 -6.18 -7.80 9.37
N ILE A 55 -7.46 -7.54 9.15
CA ILE A 55 -8.31 -8.33 8.23
C ILE A 55 -8.00 -8.01 6.75
N PHE A 56 -7.59 -6.78 6.44
CA PHE A 56 -7.37 -6.30 5.07
C PHE A 56 -6.47 -7.21 4.20
N PRO A 57 -5.36 -7.81 4.69
CA PRO A 57 -4.53 -8.74 3.94
C PRO A 57 -5.25 -9.95 3.35
N ALA A 58 -6.39 -10.38 3.93
CA ALA A 58 -7.20 -11.44 3.33
C ALA A 58 -7.76 -11.03 1.96
N PHE A 59 -8.22 -9.79 1.84
CA PHE A 59 -8.74 -9.26 0.58
C PHE A 59 -7.62 -9.04 -0.45
N LEU A 60 -6.43 -8.64 -0.01
CA LEU A 60 -5.24 -8.57 -0.88
C LEU A 60 -4.90 -9.96 -1.43
N ALA A 61 -4.79 -10.97 -0.55
CA ALA A 61 -4.47 -12.34 -0.93
C ALA A 61 -5.50 -12.92 -1.90
N GLY A 62 -6.80 -12.74 -1.62
CA GLY A 62 -7.88 -13.16 -2.52
C GLY A 62 -7.73 -12.54 -3.91
N THR A 63 -7.48 -11.24 -3.98
CA THR A 63 -7.32 -10.51 -5.24
C THR A 63 -6.06 -10.93 -6.00
N TYR A 64 -4.93 -11.06 -5.33
CA TYR A 64 -3.70 -11.56 -5.95
C TYR A 64 -3.89 -12.97 -6.52
N GLY A 65 -4.54 -13.87 -5.75
CA GLY A 65 -4.80 -15.23 -6.19
C GLY A 65 -5.70 -15.30 -7.42
N VAL A 66 -6.75 -14.48 -7.47
CA VAL A 66 -7.69 -14.42 -8.62
C VAL A 66 -6.99 -13.87 -9.87
N ILE A 67 -6.11 -12.85 -9.72
CA ILE A 67 -5.41 -12.24 -10.86
C ILE A 67 -4.28 -13.14 -11.37
N VAL A 68 -3.42 -13.62 -10.46
CA VAL A 68 -2.26 -14.42 -10.84
C VAL A 68 -2.69 -15.81 -11.34
N GLY A 69 -3.66 -16.45 -10.66
CA GLY A 69 -4.19 -17.75 -11.02
C GLY A 69 -5.20 -17.75 -12.17
N ASP A 70 -5.53 -16.55 -12.70
CA ASP A 70 -6.54 -16.34 -13.74
C ASP A 70 -7.90 -17.01 -13.44
N LYS A 71 -8.33 -16.91 -12.20
CA LYS A 71 -9.61 -17.43 -11.72
C LYS A 71 -10.64 -16.30 -11.63
N SER A 72 -11.94 -16.69 -11.54
CA SER A 72 -13.05 -15.72 -11.44
C SER A 72 -14.14 -16.12 -10.46
N SER A 73 -14.00 -17.30 -9.83
CA SER A 73 -14.99 -17.81 -8.89
C SER A 73 -14.84 -17.20 -7.50
N SER A 74 -15.96 -16.93 -6.82
CA SER A 74 -15.96 -16.51 -5.41
C SER A 74 -15.40 -17.58 -4.47
N ALA A 75 -15.51 -18.87 -4.85
CA ALA A 75 -14.89 -19.97 -4.12
C ALA A 75 -13.37 -19.90 -4.19
N ASP A 76 -12.81 -19.61 -5.38
CA ASP A 76 -11.38 -19.43 -5.56
C ASP A 76 -10.87 -18.21 -4.76
N PHE A 77 -11.61 -17.10 -4.81
CA PHE A 77 -11.26 -15.90 -4.03
C PHE A 77 -11.15 -16.24 -2.54
N ARG A 78 -12.17 -16.89 -1.95
CA ARG A 78 -12.16 -17.30 -0.53
C ARG A 78 -11.01 -18.27 -0.22
N LYS A 79 -10.74 -19.22 -1.10
CA LYS A 79 -9.62 -20.17 -0.97
C LYS A 79 -8.28 -19.43 -0.93
N TYR A 80 -8.04 -18.49 -1.85
CA TYR A 80 -6.81 -17.70 -1.88
C TYR A 80 -6.72 -16.73 -0.72
N ALA A 81 -7.82 -16.12 -0.30
CA ALA A 81 -7.89 -15.26 0.87
C ALA A 81 -7.47 -16.01 2.13
N ALA A 82 -8.03 -17.20 2.38
CA ALA A 82 -7.68 -18.01 3.55
C ALA A 82 -6.23 -18.52 3.49
N TYR A 83 -5.82 -19.07 2.34
CA TYR A 83 -4.48 -19.61 2.16
C TYR A 83 -3.38 -18.54 2.24
N GLY A 84 -3.60 -17.39 1.62
CA GLY A 84 -2.64 -16.31 1.49
C GLY A 84 -2.66 -15.31 2.65
N TYR A 85 -3.63 -15.40 3.56
CA TYR A 85 -3.83 -14.42 4.63
C TYR A 85 -2.54 -14.12 5.42
N PHE A 86 -1.99 -15.12 6.08
CA PHE A 86 -0.76 -14.95 6.88
C PHE A 86 0.45 -14.61 6.02
N ARG A 87 0.48 -15.05 4.78
CA ARG A 87 1.56 -14.74 3.84
C ARG A 87 1.56 -13.29 3.38
N CYS A 88 0.40 -12.68 3.28
CA CYS A 88 0.28 -11.23 3.06
C CYS A 88 0.42 -10.44 4.37
N LEU A 89 -0.15 -10.94 5.47
CA LEU A 89 -0.16 -10.23 6.76
C LEU A 89 1.25 -10.08 7.34
N ILE A 90 2.01 -11.21 7.45
CA ILE A 90 3.29 -11.19 8.18
C ILE A 90 4.33 -10.28 7.51
N PRO A 91 4.58 -10.30 6.18
CA PRO A 91 5.49 -9.33 5.58
C PRO A 91 5.07 -7.89 5.81
N ASN A 92 3.78 -7.57 5.69
CA ASN A 92 3.27 -6.23 5.92
C ASN A 92 3.46 -5.79 7.38
N LEU A 93 3.20 -6.66 8.36
CA LEU A 93 3.48 -6.37 9.77
C LEU A 93 4.97 -6.12 10.01
N VAL A 94 5.85 -6.94 9.43
CA VAL A 94 7.31 -6.75 9.55
C VAL A 94 7.71 -5.39 8.97
N ILE A 95 7.18 -4.99 7.82
CA ILE A 95 7.47 -3.69 7.21
C ILE A 95 6.99 -2.54 8.10
N ILE A 96 5.77 -2.64 8.64
CA ILE A 96 5.21 -1.63 9.55
C ILE A 96 6.07 -1.53 10.82
N MET A 97 6.42 -2.66 11.43
CA MET A 97 7.26 -2.69 12.63
C MET A 97 8.66 -2.11 12.37
N LEU A 98 9.30 -2.48 11.26
CA LEU A 98 10.60 -1.93 10.87
C LEU A 98 10.51 -0.42 10.62
N GLY A 99 9.47 0.03 9.90
CA GLY A 99 9.22 1.45 9.65
C GLY A 99 9.04 2.24 10.95
N PHE A 100 8.24 1.69 11.88
CA PHE A 100 8.00 2.28 13.19
C PHE A 100 9.29 2.36 14.02
N LEU A 101 10.04 1.27 14.11
CA LEU A 101 11.30 1.22 14.86
C LEU A 101 12.33 2.20 14.29
N LEU A 102 12.53 2.19 12.97
CA LEU A 102 13.48 3.07 12.29
C LEU A 102 13.08 4.55 12.45
N SER A 103 11.79 4.85 12.26
CA SER A 103 11.28 6.23 12.41
C SER A 103 11.48 6.75 13.83
N ASN A 104 11.10 5.97 14.85
CA ASN A 104 11.26 6.40 16.24
C ASN A 104 12.75 6.53 16.63
N THR A 105 13.58 5.58 16.22
CA THR A 105 15.02 5.62 16.51
C THR A 105 15.67 6.86 15.88
N LEU A 106 15.35 7.16 14.62
CA LEU A 106 15.88 8.32 13.93
C LEU A 106 15.37 9.61 14.56
N THR A 107 14.06 9.70 14.86
CA THR A 107 13.49 10.87 15.57
C THR A 107 14.23 11.13 16.87
N TYR A 108 14.45 10.10 17.68
CA TYR A 108 15.17 10.22 18.94
C TYR A 108 16.62 10.70 18.76
N ILE A 109 17.34 10.15 17.79
CA ILE A 109 18.72 10.59 17.47
C ILE A 109 18.73 12.06 17.03
N LEU A 110 17.81 12.47 16.16
CA LEU A 110 17.75 13.85 15.64
C LEU A 110 17.39 14.86 16.74
N LEU A 111 16.51 14.49 17.69
CA LEU A 111 16.21 15.31 18.86
C LEU A 111 17.44 15.46 19.77
N MET A 112 18.23 14.39 19.96
CA MET A 112 19.47 14.47 20.73
C MET A 112 20.52 15.39 20.09
N VAL A 113 20.52 15.54 18.78
CA VAL A 113 21.39 16.48 18.05
C VAL A 113 20.85 17.93 18.10
N GLY A 114 19.68 18.14 18.73
CA GLY A 114 19.10 19.47 18.94
C GLY A 114 18.19 19.97 17.81
N LEU A 115 17.72 19.08 16.93
CA LEU A 115 16.72 19.43 15.93
C LEU A 115 15.33 19.56 16.58
N SER A 116 14.47 20.43 16.01
CA SER A 116 13.08 20.53 16.45
C SER A 116 12.30 19.24 16.17
N VAL A 117 11.24 19.00 16.94
CA VAL A 117 10.38 17.81 16.79
C VAL A 117 9.84 17.68 15.37
N ASP A 118 9.38 18.78 14.77
CA ASP A 118 8.81 18.79 13.43
C ASP A 118 9.83 18.35 12.38
N VAL A 119 11.04 18.92 12.43
CA VAL A 119 12.13 18.57 11.52
C VAL A 119 12.54 17.11 11.69
N ALA A 120 12.66 16.63 12.94
CA ALA A 120 12.99 15.24 13.22
C ALA A 120 11.93 14.27 12.67
N LEU A 121 10.64 14.57 12.81
CA LEU A 121 9.55 13.78 12.26
C LEU A 121 9.57 13.75 10.72
N TYR A 122 9.77 14.89 10.05
CA TYR A 122 9.87 14.92 8.59
C TYR A 122 11.01 14.03 8.07
N PHE A 123 12.19 14.13 8.64
CA PHE A 123 13.33 13.28 8.26
C PHE A 123 13.06 11.80 8.52
N SER A 124 12.38 11.48 9.62
CA SER A 124 12.03 10.10 9.96
C SER A 124 11.07 9.48 8.97
N ILE A 125 10.08 10.23 8.49
CA ILE A 125 9.14 9.79 7.44
C ILE A 125 9.90 9.52 6.14
N PHE A 126 10.87 10.37 5.76
CA PHE A 126 11.69 10.18 4.57
C PHE A 126 12.45 8.83 4.57
N LEU A 127 12.84 8.33 5.74
CA LEU A 127 13.51 7.03 5.85
C LEU A 127 12.57 5.85 5.59
N VAL A 128 11.27 6.01 5.87
CA VAL A 128 10.27 4.96 5.63
C VAL A 128 9.99 4.76 4.14
N ILE A 129 10.15 5.82 3.33
CA ILE A 129 9.89 5.74 1.87
C ILE A 129 10.75 4.69 1.18
N PRO A 130 12.10 4.67 1.33
CA PRO A 130 12.95 3.61 0.76
C PRO A 130 12.56 2.22 1.25
N LEU A 131 12.21 2.08 2.52
CA LEU A 131 11.79 0.80 3.08
C LEU A 131 10.54 0.26 2.37
N VAL A 132 9.50 1.09 2.23
CA VAL A 132 8.29 0.70 1.49
C VAL A 132 8.62 0.41 0.03
N PHE A 133 9.49 1.21 -0.59
CA PHE A 133 9.93 1.02 -1.98
C PHE A 133 10.56 -0.36 -2.21
N PHE A 134 11.54 -0.75 -1.39
CA PHE A 134 12.23 -2.03 -1.57
C PHE A 134 11.37 -3.25 -1.20
N PHE A 135 10.48 -3.11 -0.24
CA PHE A 135 9.63 -4.21 0.23
C PHE A 135 8.24 -4.26 -0.40
N TYR A 136 7.96 -3.41 -1.38
CA TYR A 136 6.63 -3.25 -1.95
C TYR A 136 6.02 -4.55 -2.48
N PHE A 137 6.82 -5.45 -3.03
CA PHE A 137 6.37 -6.73 -3.60
C PHE A 137 6.42 -7.90 -2.62
N ALA A 138 6.79 -7.69 -1.36
CA ALA A 138 7.01 -8.78 -0.40
C ALA A 138 5.76 -9.62 -0.14
N ASP A 139 4.59 -8.99 0.04
CA ASP A 139 3.33 -9.67 0.30
C ASP A 139 2.88 -10.56 -0.88
N ILE A 140 2.90 -10.03 -2.10
CA ILE A 140 2.55 -10.80 -3.29
C ILE A 140 3.58 -11.90 -3.58
N THR A 141 4.86 -11.65 -3.35
CA THR A 141 5.92 -12.65 -3.47
C THR A 141 5.72 -13.79 -2.47
N ALA A 142 5.44 -13.47 -1.20
CA ALA A 142 5.18 -14.47 -0.18
C ALA A 142 3.98 -15.35 -0.53
N MET A 143 2.92 -14.73 -1.05
CA MET A 143 1.67 -15.43 -1.40
C MET A 143 1.84 -16.30 -2.65
N VAL A 144 2.43 -15.77 -3.72
CA VAL A 144 2.51 -16.45 -5.02
C VAL A 144 3.59 -17.55 -5.01
N ASN A 145 4.78 -17.25 -4.46
CA ASN A 145 5.90 -18.17 -4.45
C ASN A 145 5.95 -19.05 -3.21
N ASN A 146 4.96 -18.95 -2.34
CA ASN A 146 4.90 -19.72 -1.10
C ASN A 146 6.13 -19.51 -0.20
N PHE A 147 6.69 -18.29 -0.17
CA PHE A 147 7.88 -18.00 0.63
C PHE A 147 7.52 -17.60 2.07
N PRO A 148 8.37 -17.94 3.05
CA PRO A 148 8.29 -17.33 4.38
C PRO A 148 8.60 -15.83 4.30
N ALA A 149 8.10 -15.04 5.26
CA ALA A 149 8.12 -13.59 5.23
C ALA A 149 9.51 -12.99 4.96
N PHE A 150 10.55 -13.43 5.67
CA PHE A 150 11.91 -12.91 5.49
C PHE A 150 12.51 -13.22 4.10
N ARG A 151 12.21 -14.41 3.56
CA ARG A 151 12.61 -14.76 2.20
C ARG A 151 11.88 -13.88 1.17
N ALA A 152 10.60 -13.63 1.38
CA ALA A 152 9.81 -12.77 0.51
C ALA A 152 10.28 -11.31 0.55
N LEU A 153 10.67 -10.80 1.73
CA LEU A 153 11.28 -9.47 1.86
C LEU A 153 12.61 -9.40 1.08
N LYS A 154 13.50 -10.36 1.30
CA LYS A 154 14.77 -10.43 0.56
C LYS A 154 14.54 -10.49 -0.95
N ASP A 155 13.62 -11.33 -1.40
CA ASP A 155 13.29 -11.50 -2.81
C ASP A 155 12.69 -10.22 -3.41
N SER A 156 11.85 -9.51 -2.65
CA SER A 156 11.34 -8.19 -3.07
C SER A 156 12.48 -7.20 -3.30
N VAL A 157 13.46 -7.11 -2.39
CA VAL A 157 14.65 -6.25 -2.56
C VAL A 157 15.42 -6.64 -3.81
N VAL A 158 15.71 -7.93 -4.01
CA VAL A 158 16.41 -8.40 -5.20
C VAL A 158 15.66 -8.02 -6.47
N LYS A 159 14.35 -8.26 -6.53
CA LYS A 159 13.51 -7.90 -7.69
C LYS A 159 13.54 -6.40 -7.98
N VAL A 160 13.47 -5.58 -6.94
CA VAL A 160 13.50 -4.12 -7.09
C VAL A 160 14.87 -3.62 -7.54
N THR A 161 15.95 -4.18 -7.02
CA THR A 161 17.32 -3.76 -7.38
C THR A 161 17.78 -4.25 -8.74
N THR A 162 17.36 -5.47 -9.15
CA THR A 162 17.72 -6.05 -10.45
C THR A 162 16.74 -5.70 -11.56
N GLY A 163 15.60 -5.18 -11.22
CA GLY A 163 14.42 -5.08 -12.10
C GLY A 163 14.37 -3.90 -13.04
N SER A 164 15.49 -3.33 -13.47
CA SER A 164 15.57 -2.41 -14.62
C SER A 164 14.56 -1.22 -14.66
N PHE A 165 14.59 -0.45 -15.73
CA PHE A 165 13.69 0.66 -16.07
C PHE A 165 12.19 0.36 -15.91
N HIS A 166 11.77 -0.91 -16.02
CA HIS A 166 10.34 -1.27 -15.86
C HIS A 166 9.81 -1.10 -14.44
N ILE A 167 10.62 -1.34 -13.42
CA ILE A 167 10.23 -1.12 -12.02
C ILE A 167 10.17 0.37 -11.72
N THR A 168 11.14 1.15 -12.21
CA THR A 168 11.08 2.61 -12.09
C THR A 168 9.80 3.17 -12.73
N ALA A 169 9.47 2.74 -13.94
CA ALA A 169 8.23 3.14 -14.59
C ALA A 169 6.98 2.72 -13.79
N PHE A 170 6.99 1.52 -13.20
CA PHE A 170 5.90 1.05 -12.34
C PHE A 170 5.70 1.98 -11.13
N TYR A 171 6.78 2.38 -10.45
CA TYR A 171 6.67 3.31 -9.32
C TYR A 171 6.23 4.71 -9.74
N LEU A 172 6.71 5.23 -10.86
CA LEU A 172 6.26 6.52 -11.39
C LEU A 172 4.75 6.51 -11.67
N PHE A 173 4.20 5.45 -12.23
CA PHE A 173 2.75 5.32 -12.41
C PHE A 173 1.99 5.22 -11.08
N ASN A 174 2.53 4.53 -10.07
CA ASN A 174 1.90 4.52 -8.73
C ASN A 174 1.91 5.91 -8.08
N ILE A 175 3.00 6.67 -8.23
CA ILE A 175 3.08 8.05 -7.77
C ILE A 175 2.04 8.92 -8.50
N ALA A 176 1.92 8.79 -9.81
CA ALA A 176 0.92 9.50 -10.59
C ALA A 176 -0.52 9.15 -10.16
N LEU A 177 -0.80 7.86 -9.90
CA LEU A 177 -2.08 7.41 -9.36
C LEU A 177 -2.36 7.99 -7.97
N PHE A 178 -1.34 8.07 -7.11
CA PHE A 178 -1.46 8.70 -5.78
C PHE A 178 -1.82 10.19 -5.90
N PHE A 179 -1.14 10.95 -6.77
CA PHE A 179 -1.47 12.36 -6.99
C PHE A 179 -2.89 12.53 -7.58
N ALA A 180 -3.27 11.67 -8.52
CA ALA A 180 -4.63 11.68 -9.07
C ALA A 180 -5.67 11.39 -7.98
N ALA A 181 -5.43 10.40 -7.12
CA ALA A 181 -6.31 10.09 -5.99
C ALA A 181 -6.40 11.24 -4.99
N SER A 182 -5.27 11.88 -4.66
CA SER A 182 -5.22 13.02 -3.75
C SER A 182 -5.96 14.22 -4.31
N PHE A 183 -5.80 14.49 -5.60
CA PHE A 183 -6.54 15.58 -6.28
C PHE A 183 -8.04 15.33 -6.27
N ILE A 184 -8.48 14.12 -6.64
CA ILE A 184 -9.90 13.75 -6.65
C ILE A 184 -10.47 13.77 -5.23
N PHE A 185 -9.72 13.27 -4.24
CA PHE A 185 -10.11 13.37 -2.84
C PHE A 185 -10.33 14.81 -2.41
N SER A 186 -9.37 15.70 -2.67
CA SER A 186 -9.45 17.11 -2.31
C SER A 186 -10.64 17.81 -2.98
N ALA A 187 -10.86 17.53 -4.26
CA ALA A 187 -11.99 18.10 -5.01
C ALA A 187 -13.34 17.62 -4.44
N MET A 188 -13.47 16.30 -4.19
CA MET A 188 -14.69 15.73 -3.60
C MET A 188 -14.93 16.25 -2.19
N TRP A 189 -13.89 16.29 -1.36
CA TRP A 189 -14.00 16.81 0.00
C TRP A 189 -14.45 18.27 0.01
N SER A 190 -13.84 19.12 -0.83
CA SER A 190 -14.21 20.52 -0.95
C SER A 190 -15.67 20.70 -1.41
N LEU A 191 -16.14 19.86 -2.33
CA LEU A 191 -17.53 19.88 -2.79
C LEU A 191 -18.51 19.44 -1.70
N LEU A 192 -18.17 18.38 -0.95
CA LEU A 192 -19.03 17.85 0.11
C LEU A 192 -19.05 18.74 1.36
N ALA A 193 -17.97 19.47 1.62
CA ALA A 193 -17.82 20.35 2.77
C ALA A 193 -18.06 21.83 2.44
N VAL A 194 -18.60 22.15 1.26
CA VAL A 194 -18.70 23.53 0.76
C VAL A 194 -19.37 24.46 1.76
N ASP A 195 -20.52 24.06 2.32
CA ASP A 195 -21.28 24.90 3.26
C ASP A 195 -20.52 25.09 4.59
N ALA A 196 -19.84 24.06 5.07
CA ALA A 196 -19.04 24.11 6.29
C ALA A 196 -17.73 24.88 6.10
N LEU A 197 -17.18 24.93 4.88
CA LEU A 197 -15.96 25.66 4.54
C LEU A 197 -16.24 27.13 4.16
N LEU A 198 -17.49 27.50 3.88
CA LEU A 198 -17.88 28.86 3.50
C LEU A 198 -17.39 29.92 4.51
N PRO A 199 -17.57 29.78 5.82
CA PRO A 199 -17.07 30.75 6.81
C PRO A 199 -15.55 30.93 6.74
N ILE A 200 -14.81 29.82 6.53
CA ILE A 200 -13.34 29.83 6.44
C ILE A 200 -12.89 30.49 5.14
N SER A 201 -13.59 30.24 4.03
CA SER A 201 -13.28 30.84 2.73
C SER A 201 -13.50 32.36 2.67
N GLN A 202 -14.30 32.91 3.59
CA GLN A 202 -14.55 34.35 3.74
C GLN A 202 -13.53 35.03 4.66
N MET A 203 -12.75 34.29 5.42
CA MET A 203 -11.69 34.85 6.25
C MET A 203 -10.54 35.38 5.39
N THR A 204 -10.02 36.52 5.80
CA THR A 204 -8.79 37.05 5.21
C THR A 204 -7.58 36.23 5.61
N GLN A 205 -6.52 36.29 4.83
CA GLN A 205 -5.28 35.60 5.16
C GLN A 205 -4.73 35.99 6.55
N GLY A 206 -4.92 37.26 6.96
CA GLY A 206 -4.53 37.74 8.29
C GLY A 206 -5.33 37.10 9.40
N GLU A 207 -6.63 36.92 9.22
CA GLU A 207 -7.50 36.25 10.20
C GLU A 207 -7.15 34.77 10.34
N ILE A 208 -6.88 34.07 9.24
CA ILE A 208 -6.45 32.67 9.25
C ILE A 208 -5.11 32.50 9.99
N LEU A 209 -4.15 33.40 9.73
CA LEU A 209 -2.84 33.37 10.38
C LEU A 209 -2.90 33.78 11.87
N ALA A 210 -3.94 34.48 12.30
CA ALA A 210 -4.17 34.87 13.69
C ALA A 210 -4.82 33.76 14.52
N LEU A 211 -5.39 32.72 13.88
CA LEU A 211 -5.98 31.59 14.58
C LEU A 211 -4.89 30.79 15.30
N SER A 212 -5.17 30.45 16.56
CA SER A 212 -4.33 29.52 17.29
C SER A 212 -4.43 28.11 16.68
N GLN A 213 -3.41 27.29 16.93
CA GLN A 213 -3.40 25.89 16.48
C GLN A 213 -4.64 25.11 16.95
N ASN A 214 -5.12 25.38 18.17
CA ASN A 214 -6.32 24.73 18.71
C ASN A 214 -7.60 25.15 17.99
N GLU A 215 -7.72 26.40 17.58
CA GLU A 215 -8.87 26.89 16.81
C GLU A 215 -8.87 26.31 15.41
N LEU A 216 -7.71 26.20 14.76
CA LEU A 216 -7.57 25.52 13.46
C LEU A 216 -7.98 24.05 13.56
N ILE A 217 -7.49 23.34 14.56
CA ILE A 217 -7.86 21.93 14.80
C ILE A 217 -9.38 21.82 15.03
N ALA A 218 -9.98 22.68 15.86
CA ALA A 218 -11.40 22.66 16.14
C ALA A 218 -12.24 22.89 14.86
N LEU A 219 -11.82 23.78 13.99
CA LEU A 219 -12.46 24.01 12.70
C LEU A 219 -12.46 22.75 11.82
N PHE A 220 -11.30 22.10 11.64
CA PHE A 220 -11.20 20.89 10.82
C PHE A 220 -11.84 19.65 11.47
N MET A 221 -12.02 19.66 12.80
CA MET A 221 -12.72 18.62 13.55
C MET A 221 -14.23 18.84 13.65
N ALA A 222 -14.76 19.90 13.03
CA ALA A 222 -16.21 20.10 12.94
C ALA A 222 -16.89 18.88 12.30
N PRO A 223 -18.01 18.39 12.86
CA PRO A 223 -18.65 17.14 12.43
C PRO A 223 -18.95 17.10 10.93
N GLU A 224 -19.36 18.23 10.35
CA GLU A 224 -19.70 18.35 8.94
C GLU A 224 -18.45 18.23 8.03
N ILE A 225 -17.34 18.85 8.43
CA ILE A 225 -16.06 18.77 7.70
C ILE A 225 -15.47 17.36 7.83
N LEU A 226 -15.54 16.80 9.02
CA LEU A 226 -15.02 15.46 9.29
C LEU A 226 -15.81 14.38 8.54
N SER A 227 -17.15 14.44 8.57
CA SER A 227 -18.02 13.48 7.86
C SER A 227 -17.81 13.52 6.35
N SER A 228 -17.73 14.71 5.76
CA SER A 228 -17.44 14.88 4.33
C SER A 228 -16.05 14.35 3.96
N GLY A 229 -15.05 14.53 4.84
CA GLY A 229 -13.70 13.98 4.65
C GLY A 229 -13.70 12.46 4.65
N PHE A 230 -14.34 11.82 5.62
CA PHE A 230 -14.45 10.36 5.66
C PHE A 230 -15.24 9.79 4.48
N LEU A 231 -16.30 10.45 4.05
CA LEU A 231 -17.08 10.04 2.88
C LEU A 231 -16.25 10.14 1.60
N ALA A 232 -15.57 11.27 1.37
CA ALA A 232 -14.68 11.46 0.24
C ALA A 232 -13.56 10.41 0.22
N LEU A 233 -12.95 10.15 1.39
CA LEU A 233 -11.89 9.14 1.53
C LEU A 233 -12.41 7.72 1.23
N ALA A 234 -13.60 7.37 1.70
CA ALA A 234 -14.20 6.07 1.42
C ALA A 234 -14.48 5.86 -0.08
N VAL A 235 -15.02 6.87 -0.75
CA VAL A 235 -15.24 6.82 -2.20
C VAL A 235 -13.91 6.70 -2.95
N CYS A 236 -12.92 7.52 -2.63
CA CYS A 236 -11.59 7.42 -3.24
C CYS A 236 -10.95 6.05 -2.99
N ALA A 237 -11.00 5.54 -1.76
CA ALA A 237 -10.46 4.22 -1.41
C ALA A 237 -11.14 3.10 -2.21
N SER A 238 -12.47 3.17 -2.39
CA SER A 238 -13.22 2.17 -3.15
C SER A 238 -12.77 2.06 -4.61
N ILE A 239 -12.26 3.13 -5.19
CA ILE A 239 -11.84 3.20 -6.60
C ILE A 239 -10.32 2.95 -6.73
N PHE A 240 -9.49 3.68 -5.98
CA PHE A 240 -8.05 3.68 -6.19
C PHE A 240 -7.36 2.46 -5.60
N ILE A 241 -7.82 1.92 -4.48
CA ILE A 241 -7.21 0.71 -3.89
C ILE A 241 -7.30 -0.49 -4.84
N PRO A 242 -8.46 -0.82 -5.45
CA PRO A 242 -8.52 -1.90 -6.42
C PRO A 242 -7.63 -1.68 -7.63
N ILE A 243 -7.51 -0.44 -8.12
CA ILE A 243 -6.62 -0.10 -9.24
C ILE A 243 -5.16 -0.41 -8.87
N VAL A 244 -4.69 0.10 -7.73
CA VAL A 244 -3.30 -0.09 -7.27
C VAL A 244 -2.99 -1.56 -7.00
N VAL A 245 -3.89 -2.27 -6.31
CA VAL A 245 -3.74 -3.70 -5.98
C VAL A 245 -3.70 -4.55 -7.26
N SER A 246 -4.62 -4.28 -8.19
CA SER A 246 -4.66 -4.99 -9.47
C SER A 246 -3.45 -4.68 -10.33
N TYR A 247 -3.03 -3.42 -10.38
CA TYR A 247 -1.85 -3.00 -11.13
C TYR A 247 -0.58 -3.69 -10.59
N LYS A 248 -0.43 -3.76 -9.28
CA LYS A 248 0.66 -4.50 -8.62
C LYS A 248 0.65 -5.97 -9.01
N ALA A 249 -0.53 -6.63 -8.97
CA ALA A 249 -0.66 -8.05 -9.31
C ALA A 249 -0.40 -8.34 -10.80
N CYS A 250 -0.93 -7.52 -11.71
CA CYS A 250 -0.67 -7.64 -13.15
C CYS A 250 0.79 -7.40 -13.50
N PHE A 251 1.40 -6.39 -12.86
CA PHE A 251 2.82 -6.10 -13.07
C PHE A 251 3.70 -7.26 -12.57
N PHE A 252 3.41 -7.79 -11.37
CA PHE A 252 4.11 -8.94 -10.81
C PHE A 252 3.99 -10.16 -11.71
N LYS A 253 2.77 -10.54 -12.10
CA LYS A 253 2.50 -11.67 -13.01
C LYS A 253 3.28 -11.56 -14.33
N ARG A 254 3.30 -10.37 -14.90
CA ARG A 254 3.85 -10.16 -16.24
C ARG A 254 5.36 -10.02 -16.27
N ASN A 255 5.94 -9.36 -15.30
CA ASN A 255 7.34 -8.94 -15.36
C ASN A 255 8.22 -9.65 -14.34
N LEU A 256 7.71 -9.98 -13.16
CA LEU A 256 8.53 -10.50 -12.07
C LEU A 256 8.43 -12.03 -11.94
N LEU A 257 7.28 -12.60 -12.26
CA LEU A 257 7.09 -14.05 -12.24
C LEU A 257 7.81 -14.73 -13.41
N LYS A 258 7.92 -14.06 -14.55
CA LYS A 258 8.66 -14.55 -15.72
C LYS A 258 10.18 -14.55 -15.51
N LEU A 259 10.71 -13.61 -14.74
CA LEU A 259 12.14 -13.58 -14.39
C LEU A 259 12.59 -14.80 -13.58
N GLU A 260 11.65 -15.46 -12.87
CA GLU A 260 11.93 -16.71 -12.14
C GLU A 260 11.78 -17.95 -13.02
N ALA A 261 10.99 -17.86 -14.10
CA ALA A 261 10.77 -18.94 -15.05
C ALA A 261 11.85 -19.01 -16.15
N GLU A 262 12.64 -17.93 -16.36
CA GLU A 262 13.89 -18.06 -17.09
C GLU A 262 14.84 -18.88 -16.20
N PRO A 263 15.31 -20.07 -16.66
CA PRO A 263 16.24 -20.85 -15.86
C PRO A 263 17.37 -19.88 -15.51
N LYS A 264 17.67 -19.74 -14.20
CA LYS A 264 18.97 -19.22 -13.77
C LYS A 264 19.95 -19.90 -14.68
N ALA A 265 20.59 -19.14 -15.57
CA ALA A 265 21.49 -19.66 -16.59
C ALA A 265 22.28 -20.77 -15.91
N GLU A 266 22.04 -21.99 -16.35
CA GLU A 266 22.43 -23.26 -15.76
C GLU A 266 23.45 -23.06 -14.65
N GLU A 267 23.09 -23.32 -13.39
CA GLU A 267 24.11 -23.61 -12.37
C GLU A 267 24.98 -24.63 -13.09
N GLN A 268 26.13 -24.14 -13.53
CA GLN A 268 27.01 -24.86 -14.45
C GLN A 268 27.18 -26.22 -13.86
N GLN A 269 26.45 -27.22 -14.40
CA GLN A 269 26.65 -28.60 -14.04
C GLN A 269 28.04 -28.94 -14.50
N GLY A 270 28.99 -28.64 -13.65
CA GLY A 270 30.36 -29.09 -13.77
C GLY A 270 30.55 -30.19 -12.74
N SER A 271 31.28 -31.23 -13.08
CA SER A 271 31.76 -32.19 -12.11
C SER A 271 33.28 -32.12 -12.00
N PHE A 272 33.80 -32.49 -10.86
CA PHE A 272 35.25 -32.71 -10.70
C PHE A 272 35.63 -34.04 -11.33
N ASP A 273 36.72 -34.05 -12.08
CA ASP A 273 37.32 -35.30 -12.55
C ASP A 273 38.08 -36.05 -11.43
N ALA A 274 38.63 -37.21 -11.77
CA ALA A 274 39.40 -38.02 -10.81
C ALA A 274 40.65 -37.29 -10.28
N ASP A 275 41.13 -36.26 -11.01
CA ASP A 275 42.29 -35.43 -10.65
C ASP A 275 41.91 -34.14 -9.91
N GLY A 276 40.61 -33.95 -9.54
CA GLY A 276 40.11 -32.80 -8.80
C GLY A 276 40.00 -31.52 -9.66
N ARG A 277 40.00 -31.61 -10.99
CA ARG A 277 39.77 -30.45 -11.86
C ARG A 277 38.29 -30.31 -12.22
N TRP A 278 37.81 -29.06 -12.19
CA TRP A 278 36.41 -28.76 -12.47
C TRP A 278 36.18 -28.64 -13.97
N TYR A 279 35.25 -29.42 -14.50
CA TYR A 279 34.84 -29.36 -15.90
C TYR A 279 33.40 -28.89 -16.02
N LYS A 280 33.19 -27.97 -16.96
CA LYS A 280 31.91 -27.48 -17.40
C LYS A 280 31.45 -28.37 -18.56
N TYR A 281 30.31 -29.03 -18.39
CA TYR A 281 29.68 -29.68 -19.54
C TYR A 281 29.13 -28.61 -20.48
N SER A 282 29.58 -28.61 -21.75
CA SER A 282 29.12 -27.76 -22.85
C SER A 282 27.93 -28.41 -23.53
#